data_3d578105883d741c1a384aaea1842b25
#
_entry.id   3d578105883d741c1a384aaea1842b25
#
_cell.length_a   1.000
_cell.length_b   1.000
_cell.length_c   1.000
_cell.angle_alpha   90.00
_cell.angle_beta   90.00
_cell.angle_gamma   90.00
#
_symmetry.space_group_name_H-M   'P 1'
#
loop_
_entity.id
_entity.type
_entity.pdbx_description
1 polymer ?
#
loop_
_entity_poly.entity_id
_entity_poly.type
_entity_poly.pdbx_seq_one_letter_code
_entity_poly.pdbx_strand_id
1 'polypeptide(L)'
;MILSGPEYLDFGILNRLILKIMPQKQYKTARDKTMPAWALRFMGQTEQGMQTMMSRIPDKISLESVRATWAAGLYLYRTAFPVQPEADVACWYGEKEGHMKKAIERLRQAYPKLTVRCFEGFGHGDIINHPELLTKELTQFMNK
;
A
#
# COMPACT_ATOMS: atom_id res chain seq x y z
N MET A 1 11.52 -2.51 11.41
CA MET A 1 10.14 -2.51 10.85
C MET A 1 10.21 -2.40 9.33
N ILE A 2 9.37 -3.13 8.61
CA ILE A 2 9.29 -3.04 7.14
C ILE A 2 7.93 -2.48 6.76
N LEU A 3 7.92 -1.44 5.92
CA LEU A 3 6.73 -0.83 5.33
C LEU A 3 6.70 -1.22 3.84
N SER A 4 5.69 -1.96 3.42
CA SER A 4 5.53 -2.35 2.02
C SER A 4 4.49 -1.47 1.35
N GLY A 5 4.91 -0.73 0.32
CA GLY A 5 4.05 0.12 -0.50
C GLY A 5 3.12 1.02 0.31
N PRO A 6 3.62 1.81 1.28
CA PRO A 6 2.73 2.65 2.09
C PRO A 6 1.99 3.62 1.19
N GLU A 7 0.68 3.45 1.10
CA GLU A 7 -0.17 4.34 0.31
C GLU A 7 -0.36 5.67 1.04
N TYR A 8 0.30 6.71 0.54
CA TYR A 8 0.06 8.09 0.95
C TYR A 8 -0.66 8.82 -0.17
N LEU A 9 -1.97 8.68 -0.22
CA LEU A 9 -2.80 9.33 -1.21
C LEU A 9 -3.40 10.60 -0.64
N ASP A 10 -2.75 11.75 -0.88
CA ASP A 10 -3.34 13.06 -0.62
C ASP A 10 -3.74 13.73 -1.93
N PHE A 11 -5.02 13.93 -2.08
CA PHE A 11 -5.62 14.61 -3.23
C PHE A 11 -5.97 16.07 -2.92
N GLY A 12 -5.42 16.63 -1.84
CA GLY A 12 -5.66 18.00 -1.42
C GLY A 12 -7.13 18.31 -1.19
N ILE A 13 -7.64 19.36 -1.85
CA ILE A 13 -9.05 19.77 -1.72
C ILE A 13 -10.06 18.72 -2.21
N LEU A 14 -9.62 17.79 -3.07
CA LEU A 14 -10.46 16.71 -3.59
C LEU A 14 -10.67 15.57 -2.59
N ASN A 15 -9.97 15.55 -1.45
CA ASN A 15 -10.08 14.49 -0.45
C ASN A 15 -11.52 14.22 -0.01
N ARG A 16 -12.34 15.27 0.15
CA ARG A 16 -13.76 15.11 0.53
C ARG A 16 -14.56 14.37 -0.54
N LEU A 17 -14.32 14.67 -1.82
CA LEU A 17 -15.00 14.01 -2.94
C LEU A 17 -14.54 12.56 -3.06
N ILE A 18 -13.24 12.32 -2.93
CA ILE A 18 -12.65 10.98 -2.99
C ILE A 18 -13.17 10.10 -1.87
N LEU A 19 -13.22 10.60 -0.62
CA LEU A 19 -13.83 9.88 0.51
C LEU A 19 -15.31 9.55 0.30
N LYS A 20 -16.02 10.34 -0.49
CA LYS A 20 -17.43 10.07 -0.80
C LYS A 20 -17.60 8.99 -1.87
N ILE A 21 -16.73 8.98 -2.89
CA ILE A 21 -16.89 8.15 -4.10
C ILE A 21 -16.10 6.84 -4.00
N MET A 22 -14.82 6.91 -3.61
CA MET A 22 -13.93 5.75 -3.67
C MET A 22 -14.30 4.61 -2.73
N PRO A 23 -14.73 4.85 -1.47
CA PRO A 23 -15.18 3.78 -0.61
C PRO A 23 -16.37 3.00 -1.19
N GLN A 24 -17.29 3.68 -1.87
CA GLN A 24 -18.44 3.03 -2.50
C GLN A 24 -18.00 2.15 -3.67
N LYS A 25 -17.08 2.65 -4.52
CA LYS A 25 -16.53 1.88 -5.63
C LYS A 25 -15.76 0.66 -5.11
N GLN A 26 -14.90 0.84 -4.11
CA GLN A 26 -14.14 -0.25 -3.53
C GLN A 26 -15.04 -1.28 -2.85
N TYR A 27 -16.06 -0.84 -2.11
CA TYR A 27 -17.04 -1.73 -1.51
C TYR A 27 -17.75 -2.59 -2.56
N LYS A 28 -18.20 -1.98 -3.65
CA LYS A 28 -18.83 -2.70 -4.76
C LYS A 28 -17.87 -3.73 -5.37
N THR A 29 -16.64 -3.31 -5.68
CA THR A 29 -15.59 -4.20 -6.21
C THR A 29 -15.32 -5.37 -5.27
N ALA A 30 -15.20 -5.12 -3.97
CA ALA A 30 -14.95 -6.17 -2.98
C ALA A 30 -16.13 -7.13 -2.84
N ARG A 31 -17.36 -6.61 -2.81
CA ARG A 31 -18.59 -7.42 -2.71
C ARG A 31 -18.78 -8.29 -3.94
N ASP A 32 -18.59 -7.71 -5.12
CA ASP A 32 -18.80 -8.40 -6.39
C ASP A 32 -17.56 -9.26 -6.76
N LYS A 33 -16.51 -9.24 -5.92
CA LYS A 33 -15.23 -9.94 -6.13
C LYS A 33 -14.64 -9.69 -7.53
N THR A 34 -14.82 -8.45 -8.02
CA THR A 34 -14.37 -8.02 -9.35
C THR A 34 -13.44 -6.83 -9.24
N MET A 35 -12.46 -6.76 -10.12
CA MET A 35 -11.61 -5.57 -10.22
C MET A 35 -11.45 -5.19 -11.70
N PRO A 36 -11.59 -3.90 -12.02
CA PRO A 36 -11.42 -3.47 -13.40
C PRO A 36 -9.96 -3.62 -13.86
N ALA A 37 -9.75 -4.00 -15.11
CA ALA A 37 -8.43 -4.27 -15.68
C ALA A 37 -7.42 -3.11 -15.52
N TRP A 38 -7.89 -1.85 -15.53
CA TRP A 38 -7.02 -0.71 -15.30
C TRP A 38 -6.46 -0.66 -13.87
N ALA A 39 -7.26 -1.08 -12.87
CA ALA A 39 -6.81 -1.14 -11.48
C ALA A 39 -5.78 -2.26 -11.26
N LEU A 40 -5.97 -3.41 -11.93
CA LEU A 40 -4.98 -4.49 -11.96
C LEU A 40 -3.64 -3.99 -12.48
N ARG A 41 -3.66 -3.29 -13.61
CA ARG A 41 -2.44 -2.72 -14.21
C ARG A 41 -1.78 -1.68 -13.32
N PHE A 42 -2.58 -0.80 -12.70
CA PHE A 42 -2.07 0.22 -11.78
C PHE A 42 -1.41 -0.39 -10.55
N MET A 43 -1.99 -1.46 -10.01
CA MET A 43 -1.42 -2.19 -8.87
C MET A 43 -0.29 -3.14 -9.29
N GLY A 44 -0.06 -3.34 -10.59
CA GLY A 44 0.93 -4.27 -11.11
C GLY A 44 0.62 -5.75 -10.84
N GLN A 45 -0.64 -6.07 -10.57
CA GLN A 45 -1.04 -7.43 -10.23
C GLN A 45 -1.45 -8.24 -11.46
N THR A 46 -1.21 -9.55 -11.40
CA THR A 46 -1.71 -10.51 -12.37
C THR A 46 -3.18 -10.84 -12.09
N GLU A 47 -3.90 -11.29 -13.09
CA GLU A 47 -5.30 -11.74 -12.96
C GLU A 47 -5.43 -12.86 -11.92
N GLN A 48 -4.51 -13.81 -11.92
CA GLN A 48 -4.46 -14.91 -10.95
C GLN A 48 -4.19 -14.41 -9.52
N GLY A 49 -3.23 -13.50 -9.33
CA GLY A 49 -2.94 -12.89 -8.02
C GLY A 49 -4.16 -12.16 -7.48
N MET A 50 -4.89 -11.46 -8.37
CA MET A 50 -6.12 -10.78 -8.02
C MET A 50 -7.24 -11.73 -7.61
N GLN A 51 -7.46 -12.81 -8.36
CA GLN A 51 -8.46 -13.82 -8.01
C GLN A 51 -8.18 -14.42 -6.63
N THR A 52 -6.91 -14.73 -6.34
CA THR A 52 -6.49 -15.24 -5.03
C THR A 52 -6.76 -14.21 -3.92
N MET A 53 -6.46 -12.93 -4.15
CA MET A 53 -6.73 -11.86 -3.19
C MET A 53 -8.24 -11.68 -2.97
N MET A 54 -9.03 -11.64 -4.04
CA MET A 54 -10.48 -11.47 -3.97
C MET A 54 -11.19 -12.65 -3.30
N SER A 55 -10.69 -13.88 -3.48
CA SER A 55 -11.26 -15.06 -2.81
C SER A 55 -11.08 -15.01 -1.29
N ARG A 56 -10.10 -14.25 -0.79
CA ARG A 56 -9.82 -14.08 0.64
C ARG A 56 -10.62 -12.95 1.29
N ILE A 57 -11.28 -12.11 0.49
CA ILE A 57 -12.14 -11.05 1.03
C ILE A 57 -13.33 -11.69 1.74
N PRO A 58 -13.59 -11.34 3.03
CA PRO A 58 -14.75 -11.86 3.75
C PRO A 58 -16.06 -11.55 3.04
N ASP A 59 -16.99 -12.49 3.05
CA ASP A 59 -18.31 -12.30 2.44
C ASP A 59 -19.12 -11.19 3.15
N LYS A 60 -18.77 -10.88 4.39
CA LYS A 60 -19.39 -9.84 5.21
C LYS A 60 -18.50 -8.61 5.34
N ILE A 61 -18.18 -7.96 4.23
CA ILE A 61 -17.57 -6.63 4.27
C ILE A 61 -18.67 -5.57 4.35
N SER A 62 -18.51 -4.53 5.17
CA SER A 62 -19.45 -3.42 5.25
C SER A 62 -18.91 -2.17 4.56
N LEU A 63 -19.80 -1.36 4.00
CA LEU A 63 -19.42 -0.05 3.45
C LEU A 63 -18.86 0.87 4.52
N GLU A 64 -19.31 0.73 5.76
CA GLU A 64 -18.80 1.50 6.89
C GLU A 64 -17.34 1.17 7.18
N SER A 65 -16.98 -0.12 7.21
CA SER A 65 -15.59 -0.57 7.37
C SER A 65 -14.68 -0.02 6.28
N VAL A 66 -15.14 -0.06 5.03
CA VAL A 66 -14.36 0.49 3.89
C VAL A 66 -14.19 2.00 4.03
N ARG A 67 -15.23 2.74 4.43
CA ARG A 67 -15.14 4.18 4.69
C ARG A 67 -14.20 4.51 5.83
N ALA A 68 -14.25 3.74 6.92
CA ALA A 68 -13.34 3.91 8.06
C ALA A 68 -11.87 3.70 7.64
N THR A 69 -11.58 2.69 6.83
CA THR A 69 -10.23 2.44 6.30
C THR A 69 -9.73 3.61 5.45
N TRP A 70 -10.56 4.15 4.56
CA TRP A 70 -10.20 5.33 3.77
C TRP A 70 -9.98 6.57 4.62
N ALA A 71 -10.84 6.80 5.62
CA ALA A 71 -10.69 7.91 6.55
C ALA A 71 -9.41 7.80 7.39
N ALA A 72 -9.10 6.60 7.87
CA ALA A 72 -7.86 6.31 8.61
C ALA A 72 -6.61 6.55 7.73
N GLY A 73 -6.61 6.10 6.48
CA GLY A 73 -5.52 6.35 5.54
C GLY A 73 -5.26 7.84 5.33
N LEU A 74 -6.31 8.64 5.11
CA LEU A 74 -6.18 10.09 4.99
C LEU A 74 -5.76 10.79 6.29
N TYR A 75 -6.21 10.30 7.43
CA TYR A 75 -5.79 10.80 8.74
C TYR A 75 -4.29 10.56 8.93
N LEU A 76 -3.82 9.34 8.71
CA LEU A 76 -2.39 8.98 8.78
C LEU A 76 -1.55 9.84 7.84
N TYR A 77 -2.05 10.12 6.65
CA TYR A 77 -1.36 11.00 5.72
C TYR A 77 -1.15 12.41 6.28
N ARG A 78 -2.15 12.98 6.96
CA ARG A 78 -2.11 14.34 7.50
C ARG A 78 -1.36 14.44 8.83
N THR A 79 -1.23 13.34 9.54
CA THR A 79 -0.56 13.31 10.84
C THR A 79 0.95 13.29 10.65
N ALA A 80 1.65 14.20 11.31
CA ALA A 80 3.10 14.12 11.38
C ALA A 80 3.50 12.91 12.23
N PHE A 81 4.34 12.04 11.66
CA PHE A 81 4.91 10.96 12.46
C PHE A 81 5.94 11.54 13.43
N PRO A 82 5.98 11.09 14.69
CA PRO A 82 7.06 11.46 15.59
C PRO A 82 8.39 10.96 15.00
N VAL A 83 9.43 11.79 15.11
CA VAL A 83 10.76 11.42 14.65
C VAL A 83 11.29 10.28 15.53
N GLN A 84 11.74 9.21 14.90
CA GLN A 84 12.31 8.03 15.55
C GLN A 84 13.70 7.75 14.97
N PRO A 85 14.74 8.47 15.43
CA PRO A 85 16.05 8.46 14.80
C PRO A 85 16.76 7.11 14.92
N GLU A 86 16.44 6.32 15.95
CA GLU A 86 17.08 5.02 16.21
C GLU A 86 16.30 3.82 15.64
N ALA A 87 15.13 4.07 15.04
CA ALA A 87 14.34 2.97 14.50
C ALA A 87 14.92 2.46 13.17
N ASP A 88 15.21 1.17 13.11
CA ASP A 88 15.52 0.48 11.86
C ASP A 88 14.24 0.23 11.07
N VAL A 89 14.05 1.03 10.03
CA VAL A 89 12.89 0.98 9.14
C VAL A 89 13.34 0.77 7.70
N ALA A 90 12.68 -0.14 7.00
CA ALA A 90 12.81 -0.30 5.57
C ALA A 90 11.49 0.06 4.87
N CYS A 91 11.57 0.75 3.75
CA CYS A 91 10.46 0.96 2.83
C CYS A 91 10.71 0.15 1.56
N TRP A 92 9.83 -0.82 1.31
CA TRP A 92 9.88 -1.69 0.14
C TRP A 92 8.74 -1.35 -0.80
N TYR A 93 9.04 -1.23 -2.08
CA TYR A 93 8.02 -0.90 -3.07
C TYR A 93 8.39 -1.42 -4.46
N GLY A 94 7.39 -1.60 -5.31
CA GLY A 94 7.57 -1.96 -6.70
C GLY A 94 7.83 -0.74 -7.59
N GLU A 95 8.65 -0.90 -8.61
CA GLU A 95 8.99 0.17 -9.56
C GLU A 95 7.75 0.85 -10.18
N LYS A 96 6.67 0.08 -10.39
CA LYS A 96 5.42 0.57 -10.97
C LYS A 96 4.60 1.47 -10.02
N GLU A 97 5.01 1.59 -8.76
CA GLU A 97 4.37 2.44 -7.75
C GLU A 97 4.90 3.89 -7.82
N GLY A 98 4.59 4.61 -8.89
CA GLY A 98 5.15 5.94 -9.18
C GLY A 98 4.90 7.03 -8.12
N HIS A 99 3.93 6.82 -7.22
CA HIS A 99 3.62 7.74 -6.12
C HIS A 99 4.56 7.62 -4.92
N MET A 100 5.41 6.59 -4.88
CA MET A 100 6.27 6.30 -3.74
C MET A 100 7.32 7.37 -3.42
N LYS A 101 7.73 8.20 -4.38
CA LYS A 101 8.72 9.27 -4.13
C LYS A 101 8.30 10.19 -2.97
N LYS A 102 7.06 10.69 -3.00
CA LYS A 102 6.53 11.56 -1.93
C LYS A 102 6.40 10.83 -0.59
N ALA A 103 6.01 9.55 -0.62
CA ALA A 103 5.91 8.72 0.57
C ALA A 103 7.29 8.55 1.22
N ILE A 104 8.32 8.24 0.43
CA ILE A 104 9.70 8.06 0.90
C ILE A 104 10.27 9.36 1.51
N GLU A 105 10.08 10.51 0.85
CA GLU A 105 10.51 11.81 1.39
C GLU A 105 9.92 12.06 2.77
N ARG A 106 8.64 11.78 2.94
CA ARG A 106 7.95 11.95 4.21
C ARG A 106 8.42 10.95 5.27
N LEU A 107 8.62 9.69 4.89
CA LEU A 107 9.14 8.67 5.78
C LEU A 107 10.55 8.99 6.27
N ARG A 108 11.40 9.57 5.43
CA ARG A 108 12.76 10.01 5.82
C ARG A 108 12.75 11.11 6.88
N GLN A 109 11.73 11.96 6.91
CA GLN A 109 11.58 12.97 7.97
C GLN A 109 11.31 12.31 9.33
N ALA A 110 10.53 11.23 9.36
CA ALA A 110 10.23 10.50 10.59
C ALA A 110 11.30 9.47 10.96
N TYR A 111 11.94 8.86 9.96
CA TYR A 111 12.91 7.79 10.10
C TYR A 111 14.20 8.13 9.35
N PRO A 112 15.14 8.88 9.96
CA PRO A 112 16.39 9.31 9.29
C PRO A 112 17.25 8.15 8.79
N LYS A 113 17.20 6.98 9.45
CA LYS A 113 17.91 5.75 9.04
C LYS A 113 17.10 4.87 8.05
N LEU A 114 16.06 5.43 7.43
CA LEU A 114 15.23 4.68 6.48
C LEU A 114 16.04 4.08 5.35
N THR A 115 15.98 2.75 5.21
CA THR A 115 16.49 2.05 4.03
C THR A 115 15.36 1.90 3.01
N VAL A 116 15.69 2.07 1.73
CA VAL A 116 14.71 2.02 0.66
C VAL A 116 15.09 0.92 -0.32
N ARG A 117 14.15 0.04 -0.65
CA ARG A 117 14.32 -1.03 -1.64
C ARG A 117 13.24 -0.93 -2.70
N CYS A 118 13.64 -0.70 -3.94
CA CYS A 118 12.79 -0.77 -5.12
C CYS A 118 12.95 -2.14 -5.78
N PHE A 119 11.85 -2.79 -6.11
CA PHE A 119 11.83 -4.05 -6.85
C PHE A 119 11.47 -3.76 -8.30
N GLU A 120 12.44 -3.98 -9.20
CA GLU A 120 12.30 -3.73 -10.63
C GLU A 120 11.20 -4.60 -11.25
N GLY A 121 10.35 -4.00 -12.08
CA GLY A 121 9.25 -4.67 -12.75
C GLY A 121 8.04 -5.02 -11.85
N PHE A 122 8.13 -4.78 -10.52
CA PHE A 122 7.08 -5.10 -9.58
C PHE A 122 6.05 -3.97 -9.43
N GLY A 123 4.83 -4.35 -9.15
CA GLY A 123 3.76 -3.45 -8.70
C GLY A 123 3.53 -3.54 -7.19
N HIS A 124 2.42 -2.96 -6.75
CA HIS A 124 2.05 -2.91 -5.34
C HIS A 124 1.81 -4.31 -4.78
N GLY A 125 2.59 -4.68 -3.77
CA GLY A 125 2.46 -5.97 -3.10
C GLY A 125 2.97 -7.19 -3.86
N ASP A 126 3.51 -7.04 -5.07
CA ASP A 126 3.96 -8.17 -5.90
C ASP A 126 5.04 -9.03 -5.22
N ILE A 127 5.84 -8.46 -4.33
CA ILE A 127 6.86 -9.21 -3.58
C ILE A 127 6.29 -10.41 -2.83
N ILE A 128 5.01 -10.36 -2.42
CA ILE A 128 4.32 -11.45 -1.70
C ILE A 128 4.17 -12.69 -2.61
N ASN A 129 4.12 -12.50 -3.91
CA ASN A 129 4.02 -13.57 -4.89
C ASN A 129 5.37 -14.22 -5.22
N HIS A 130 6.47 -13.72 -4.61
CA HIS A 130 7.83 -14.20 -4.79
C HIS A 130 8.46 -14.60 -3.45
N PRO A 131 8.03 -15.73 -2.84
CA PRO A 131 8.39 -16.10 -1.47
C PRO A 131 9.89 -16.27 -1.24
N GLU A 132 10.63 -16.76 -2.23
CA GLU A 132 12.09 -16.91 -2.14
C GLU A 132 12.79 -15.55 -2.06
N LEU A 133 12.39 -14.60 -2.92
CA LEU A 133 12.93 -13.24 -2.89
C LEU A 133 12.53 -12.53 -1.59
N LEU A 134 11.27 -12.65 -1.18
CA LEU A 134 10.79 -12.07 0.07
C LEU A 134 11.61 -12.59 1.26
N THR A 135 11.82 -13.91 1.36
CA THR A 135 12.60 -14.53 2.43
C THR A 135 14.05 -14.03 2.43
N LYS A 136 14.67 -13.96 1.27
CA LYS A 136 16.03 -13.42 1.12
C LYS A 136 16.14 -11.98 1.63
N GLU A 137 15.26 -11.10 1.18
CA GLU A 137 15.26 -9.68 1.57
C GLU A 137 14.95 -9.50 3.08
N LEU A 138 14.02 -10.30 3.64
CA LEU A 138 13.74 -10.31 5.08
C LEU A 138 14.96 -10.73 5.88
N THR A 139 15.63 -11.80 5.48
CA THR A 139 16.86 -12.29 6.15
C THR A 139 17.96 -11.24 6.10
N GLN A 140 18.16 -10.57 4.97
CA GLN A 140 19.14 -9.50 4.84
C GLN A 140 18.82 -8.29 5.73
N PHE A 141 17.55 -7.97 5.89
CA PHE A 141 17.14 -6.87 6.77
C PHE A 141 17.32 -7.20 8.25
N MET A 142 17.06 -8.46 8.65
CA MET A 142 17.18 -8.89 10.05
C MET A 142 18.62 -9.08 10.51
N ASN A 143 19.56 -9.31 9.60
CA ASN A 143 20.98 -9.54 9.90
C ASN A 143 21.83 -8.25 9.84
N LYS A 144 21.20 -7.08 9.75
CA LYS A 144 21.89 -5.77 9.86
C LYS A 144 21.98 -5.34 11.31
#